data_16cb65bc08631ae07816b0bff6161dc5
#
_entry.id   16cb65bc08631ae07816b0bff6161dc5
#
_cell.length_a   1.000
_cell.length_b   1.000
_cell.length_c   1.000
_cell.angle_alpha   90.00
_cell.angle_beta   90.00
_cell.angle_gamma   90.00
#
_symmetry.space_group_name_H-M   'P 1'
#
loop_
_entity.id
_entity.type
_entity.pdbx_description
1 polymer ?
#
loop_
_entity_poly.entity_id
_entity_poly.type
_entity_poly.pdbx_seq_one_letter_code
_entity_poly.pdbx_strand_id
1 'polypeptide(L)'
;MSQYTTEVRFICEQIAGLTESVGSTGIEEVIDKSWKEIFGTDFDIYDEDYREILCKKILRHYYTREIGYETPSLWIFKLRVRMNEIMPYYNQLYNSALMEFNPFHDFNYTIEHKGENSDQASGTTGGESKSVNKYSETPQNGLSGVESGEYLTSASITNNTDSSSSSSSSSGTNKWDEVLSGKRSGTSYSELLQEFRRTFINIDLDIIDSLSDLFFNLWS
;
A
#
# COMPACT_ATOMS: atom_id res chain seq x y z
N MET A 1 46.00 -37.62 -0.39
CA MET A 1 45.21 -36.37 -0.44
C MET A 1 45.67 -35.52 0.74
N SER A 2 46.10 -34.30 0.46
CA SER A 2 46.51 -33.38 1.53
C SER A 2 45.29 -33.03 2.40
N GLN A 3 45.36 -33.33 3.68
CA GLN A 3 44.29 -33.06 4.65
C GLN A 3 44.38 -31.64 5.26
N TYR A 4 45.02 -30.73 4.58
CA TYR A 4 45.17 -29.37 5.05
C TYR A 4 44.07 -28.53 4.42
N THR A 5 42.97 -28.42 5.14
CA THR A 5 41.90 -27.48 4.87
C THR A 5 42.07 -26.25 5.74
N THR A 6 41.59 -25.10 5.28
CA THR A 6 41.70 -23.84 5.99
C THR A 6 40.35 -23.53 6.62
N GLU A 7 40.32 -23.14 7.90
CA GLU A 7 39.12 -22.65 8.53
C GLU A 7 38.78 -21.23 8.06
N VAL A 8 37.50 -20.91 8.00
CA VAL A 8 37.00 -19.53 7.68
C VAL A 8 37.63 -18.49 8.59
N ARG A 9 37.84 -18.81 9.86
CA ARG A 9 38.52 -17.97 10.82
C ARG A 9 39.85 -17.42 10.31
N PHE A 10 40.73 -18.28 9.82
CA PHE A 10 42.05 -17.87 9.33
C PHE A 10 41.98 -16.97 8.11
N ILE A 11 40.97 -17.18 7.26
CA ILE A 11 40.71 -16.30 6.10
C ILE A 11 40.29 -14.93 6.55
N CYS A 12 39.34 -14.86 7.53
CA CYS A 12 38.88 -13.61 8.10
C CYS A 12 40.02 -12.85 8.78
N GLU A 13 40.83 -13.52 9.60
CA GLU A 13 42.00 -12.94 10.27
C GLU A 13 43.02 -12.39 9.29
N GLN A 14 43.31 -13.12 8.20
CA GLN A 14 44.25 -12.70 7.16
C GLN A 14 43.75 -11.44 6.46
N ILE A 15 42.48 -11.40 6.09
CA ILE A 15 41.87 -10.25 5.42
C ILE A 15 41.81 -9.05 6.37
N ALA A 16 41.38 -9.24 7.61
CA ALA A 16 41.29 -8.17 8.61
C ALA A 16 42.65 -7.63 9.04
N GLY A 17 43.75 -8.39 8.79
CA GLY A 17 45.07 -8.08 9.33
C GLY A 17 45.13 -8.14 10.87
N LEU A 18 44.22 -8.89 11.50
CA LEU A 18 44.09 -9.06 12.93
C LEU A 18 44.14 -10.52 13.28
N THR A 19 44.77 -10.85 14.42
CA THR A 19 44.71 -12.17 15.01
C THR A 19 43.63 -12.15 16.07
N GLU A 20 42.90 -13.25 16.24
CA GLU A 20 41.89 -13.39 17.27
C GLU A 20 42.55 -13.18 18.65
N SER A 21 42.11 -12.14 19.35
CA SER A 21 42.51 -11.95 20.71
C SER A 21 41.68 -12.85 21.64
N VAL A 22 42.20 -13.20 22.78
CA VAL A 22 41.50 -14.02 23.77
C VAL A 22 40.21 -13.34 24.18
N GLY A 23 39.08 -13.83 23.64
CA GLY A 23 37.74 -13.35 23.96
C GLY A 23 36.84 -13.05 22.76
N SER A 24 35.53 -12.97 23.01
CA SER A 24 34.51 -12.77 21.96
C SER A 24 34.59 -11.43 21.21
N THR A 25 35.24 -10.42 21.81
CA THR A 25 35.35 -9.07 21.25
C THR A 25 36.26 -9.05 20.01
N GLY A 26 37.34 -9.87 20.07
CA GLY A 26 38.27 -9.97 18.94
C GLY A 26 37.64 -10.61 17.70
N ILE A 27 36.81 -11.62 17.86
CA ILE A 27 36.10 -12.31 16.76
C ILE A 27 35.19 -11.34 15.99
N GLU A 28 34.38 -10.55 16.72
CA GLU A 28 33.48 -9.59 16.11
C GLU A 28 34.22 -8.52 15.30
N GLU A 29 35.35 -8.02 15.80
CA GLU A 29 36.15 -7.04 15.08
C GLU A 29 36.78 -7.62 13.80
N VAL A 30 37.21 -8.87 13.85
CA VAL A 30 37.74 -9.61 12.68
C VAL A 30 36.64 -9.76 11.61
N ILE A 31 35.44 -10.16 12.02
CA ILE A 31 34.29 -10.30 11.11
C ILE A 31 33.90 -8.95 10.51
N ASP A 32 33.87 -7.89 11.34
CA ASP A 32 33.52 -6.54 10.90
C ASP A 32 34.44 -5.99 9.82
N LYS A 33 35.71 -6.33 9.86
CA LYS A 33 36.70 -5.88 8.87
C LYS A 33 36.77 -6.78 7.64
N SER A 34 36.42 -8.07 7.74
CA SER A 34 36.62 -9.05 6.67
C SER A 34 35.40 -9.29 5.79
N TRP A 35 34.18 -9.09 6.28
CA TRP A 35 32.95 -9.49 5.56
C TRP A 35 32.86 -8.89 4.17
N LYS A 36 33.21 -7.60 4.02
CA LYS A 36 33.06 -6.87 2.76
C LYS A 36 33.99 -7.40 1.67
N GLU A 37 35.21 -7.78 2.04
CA GLU A 37 36.18 -8.35 1.09
C GLU A 37 35.83 -9.79 0.73
N ILE A 38 35.25 -10.57 1.63
CA ILE A 38 34.82 -11.94 1.36
C ILE A 38 33.61 -11.97 0.42
N PHE A 39 32.54 -11.28 0.77
CA PHE A 39 31.30 -11.34 0.00
C PHE A 39 31.28 -10.42 -1.22
N GLY A 40 32.00 -9.31 -1.20
CA GLY A 40 31.85 -8.26 -2.20
C GLY A 40 30.52 -7.54 -2.11
N THR A 41 30.20 -6.79 -3.16
CA THR A 41 28.93 -6.05 -3.28
C THR A 41 28.16 -6.41 -4.56
N ASP A 42 28.56 -7.49 -5.23
CA ASP A 42 28.13 -7.80 -6.60
C ASP A 42 26.77 -8.52 -6.66
N PHE A 43 26.25 -9.02 -5.54
CA PHE A 43 24.94 -9.67 -5.50
C PHE A 43 23.85 -8.69 -5.06
N ASP A 44 22.66 -8.80 -5.65
CA ASP A 44 21.51 -7.99 -5.29
C ASP A 44 20.92 -8.44 -3.97
N ILE A 45 20.51 -7.50 -3.13
CA ILE A 45 19.80 -7.75 -1.87
C ILE A 45 18.58 -6.82 -1.76
N TYR A 46 17.52 -7.28 -1.11
CA TYR A 46 16.26 -6.56 -0.97
C TYR A 46 16.40 -5.22 -0.21
N ASP A 47 17.38 -5.14 0.69
CA ASP A 47 17.71 -3.94 1.47
C ASP A 47 19.23 -3.86 1.66
N GLU A 48 19.84 -2.77 1.18
CA GLU A 48 21.28 -2.56 1.29
C GLU A 48 21.78 -2.43 2.73
N ASP A 49 20.96 -1.87 3.61
CA ASP A 49 21.29 -1.76 5.04
C ASP A 49 21.34 -3.13 5.72
N TYR A 50 20.59 -4.09 5.18
CA TYR A 50 20.58 -5.46 5.70
C TYR A 50 21.76 -6.31 5.21
N ARG A 51 22.45 -5.92 4.15
CA ARG A 51 23.59 -6.63 3.56
C ARG A 51 24.66 -6.99 4.59
N GLU A 52 25.09 -6.01 5.37
CA GLU A 52 26.11 -6.19 6.39
C GLU A 52 25.65 -7.19 7.46
N ILE A 53 24.40 -7.10 7.89
CA ILE A 53 23.82 -7.96 8.92
C ILE A 53 23.81 -9.41 8.44
N LEU A 54 23.34 -9.66 7.22
CA LEU A 54 23.27 -11.00 6.63
C LEU A 54 24.67 -11.61 6.45
N CYS A 55 25.60 -10.88 5.84
CA CYS A 55 26.96 -11.36 5.63
C CYS A 55 27.67 -11.71 6.94
N LYS A 56 27.52 -10.87 7.97
CA LYS A 56 28.09 -11.15 9.30
C LYS A 56 27.42 -12.35 9.96
N LYS A 57 26.10 -12.57 9.79
CA LYS A 57 25.42 -13.77 10.28
C LYS A 57 25.99 -15.05 9.66
N ILE A 58 26.21 -15.03 8.33
CA ILE A 58 26.81 -16.17 7.61
C ILE A 58 28.21 -16.44 8.13
N LEU A 59 29.07 -15.41 8.26
CA LEU A 59 30.43 -15.59 8.79
C LEU A 59 30.44 -16.12 10.22
N ARG A 60 29.57 -15.62 11.11
CA ARG A 60 29.45 -16.14 12.48
C ARG A 60 29.04 -17.60 12.51
N HIS A 61 28.12 -18.01 11.64
CA HIS A 61 27.65 -19.39 11.59
C HIS A 61 28.77 -20.36 11.15
N TYR A 62 29.56 -19.96 10.16
CA TYR A 62 30.61 -20.81 9.56
C TYR A 62 32.03 -20.49 10.04
N TYR A 63 32.20 -19.65 11.07
CA TYR A 63 33.48 -19.09 11.49
C TYR A 63 34.55 -20.16 11.79
N THR A 64 34.17 -21.25 12.43
CA THR A 64 35.04 -22.37 12.80
C THR A 64 34.98 -23.56 11.81
N ARG A 65 34.25 -23.39 10.71
CA ARG A 65 34.16 -24.43 9.66
C ARG A 65 35.34 -24.38 8.71
N GLU A 66 35.73 -25.53 8.22
CA GLU A 66 36.71 -25.65 7.16
C GLU A 66 36.08 -25.39 5.79
N ILE A 67 36.81 -24.73 4.89
CA ILE A 67 36.35 -24.47 3.52
C ILE A 67 36.40 -25.76 2.69
N GLY A 68 35.41 -25.95 1.82
CA GLY A 68 35.28 -27.10 0.92
C GLY A 68 36.15 -27.03 -0.35
N TYR A 69 37.09 -26.09 -0.45
CA TYR A 69 37.90 -25.83 -1.61
C TYR A 69 39.38 -25.77 -1.27
N GLU A 70 40.23 -26.02 -2.28
CA GLU A 70 41.68 -26.12 -2.11
C GLU A 70 42.37 -24.82 -1.71
N THR A 71 41.78 -23.67 -2.14
CA THR A 71 42.34 -22.33 -1.86
C THR A 71 41.27 -21.34 -1.37
N PRO A 72 41.67 -20.43 -0.47
CA PRO A 72 40.76 -19.37 -0.02
C PRO A 72 40.18 -18.53 -1.17
N SER A 73 41.00 -18.21 -2.16
CA SER A 73 40.53 -17.39 -3.29
C SER A 73 39.48 -18.10 -4.14
N LEU A 74 39.61 -19.42 -4.34
CA LEU A 74 38.60 -20.21 -5.05
C LEU A 74 37.33 -20.34 -4.26
N TRP A 75 37.44 -20.51 -2.92
CA TRP A 75 36.29 -20.53 -2.04
C TRP A 75 35.54 -19.19 -2.05
N ILE A 76 36.24 -18.05 -1.92
CA ILE A 76 35.64 -16.72 -2.01
C ILE A 76 34.91 -16.53 -3.35
N PHE A 77 35.54 -16.92 -4.46
CA PHE A 77 34.92 -16.86 -5.77
C PHE A 77 33.62 -17.69 -5.83
N LYS A 78 33.67 -18.93 -5.36
CA LYS A 78 32.51 -19.83 -5.35
C LYS A 78 31.39 -19.31 -4.42
N LEU A 79 31.74 -18.72 -3.27
CA LEU A 79 30.81 -18.09 -2.37
C LEU A 79 30.06 -16.94 -3.04
N ARG A 80 30.78 -16.06 -3.73
CA ARG A 80 30.17 -14.94 -4.47
C ARG A 80 29.27 -15.43 -5.61
N VAL A 81 29.71 -16.42 -6.38
CA VAL A 81 28.87 -17.03 -7.42
C VAL A 81 27.59 -17.60 -6.83
N ARG A 82 27.71 -18.37 -5.74
CA ARG A 82 26.55 -18.97 -5.08
C ARG A 82 25.60 -17.92 -4.52
N MET A 83 26.10 -16.85 -3.91
CA MET A 83 25.27 -15.73 -3.45
C MET A 83 24.49 -15.10 -4.62
N ASN A 84 25.13 -14.85 -5.76
CA ASN A 84 24.45 -14.32 -6.95
C ASN A 84 23.35 -15.26 -7.49
N GLU A 85 23.54 -16.57 -7.37
CA GLU A 85 22.55 -17.55 -7.83
C GLU A 85 21.32 -17.63 -6.93
N ILE A 86 21.51 -17.58 -5.60
CA ILE A 86 20.42 -17.81 -4.65
C ILE A 86 19.68 -16.54 -4.25
N MET A 87 20.37 -15.39 -4.18
CA MET A 87 19.80 -14.14 -3.67
C MET A 87 18.57 -13.64 -4.43
N PRO A 88 18.45 -13.76 -5.77
CA PRO A 88 17.22 -13.35 -6.47
C PRO A 88 15.95 -14.05 -5.95
N TYR A 89 16.05 -15.32 -5.59
CA TYR A 89 14.96 -16.08 -4.99
C TYR A 89 14.63 -15.58 -3.57
N TYR A 90 15.67 -15.44 -2.73
CA TYR A 90 15.48 -14.98 -1.36
C TYR A 90 15.01 -13.53 -1.26
N ASN A 91 15.39 -12.66 -2.19
CA ASN A 91 14.87 -11.30 -2.28
C ASN A 91 13.35 -11.28 -2.52
N GLN A 92 12.82 -12.20 -3.32
CA GLN A 92 11.37 -12.35 -3.49
C GLN A 92 10.72 -12.83 -2.19
N LEU A 93 11.35 -13.74 -1.44
CA LEU A 93 10.85 -14.18 -0.14
C LEU A 93 10.84 -13.04 0.88
N TYR A 94 11.92 -12.27 0.99
CA TYR A 94 11.95 -11.08 1.85
C TYR A 94 10.86 -10.08 1.50
N ASN A 95 10.70 -9.75 0.23
CA ASN A 95 9.65 -8.85 -0.23
C ASN A 95 8.25 -9.38 0.10
N SER A 96 8.04 -10.69 -0.04
CA SER A 96 6.76 -11.31 0.34
C SER A 96 6.50 -11.30 1.85
N ALA A 97 7.57 -11.46 2.65
CA ALA A 97 7.49 -11.42 4.11
C ALA A 97 7.22 -10.00 4.66
N LEU A 98 7.64 -8.97 3.92
CA LEU A 98 7.38 -7.57 4.26
C LEU A 98 5.96 -7.11 3.90
N MET A 99 5.21 -7.90 3.09
CA MET A 99 3.82 -7.58 2.79
C MET A 99 2.97 -7.71 4.06
N GLU A 100 2.25 -6.65 4.38
CA GLU A 100 1.29 -6.69 5.47
C GLU A 100 0.15 -7.65 5.13
N PHE A 101 0.14 -8.80 5.78
CA PHE A 101 -0.91 -9.78 5.66
C PHE A 101 -1.66 -9.90 6.99
N ASN A 102 -2.96 -9.63 6.96
CA ASN A 102 -3.82 -9.82 8.11
C ASN A 102 -4.57 -11.16 7.97
N PRO A 103 -4.17 -12.21 8.72
CA PRO A 103 -4.77 -13.54 8.61
C PRO A 103 -6.26 -13.59 9.04
N PHE A 104 -6.75 -12.53 9.68
CA PHE A 104 -8.14 -12.45 10.15
C PHE A 104 -9.09 -11.82 9.13
N HIS A 105 -8.57 -11.22 8.06
CA HIS A 105 -9.35 -10.62 6.99
C HIS A 105 -9.07 -11.34 5.68
N ASP A 106 -10.07 -12.06 5.20
CA ASP A 106 -10.01 -12.86 3.96
C ASP A 106 -10.28 -11.99 2.73
N PHE A 107 -10.92 -10.82 2.94
CA PHE A 107 -11.16 -9.85 1.89
C PHE A 107 -11.14 -8.42 2.46
N ASN A 108 -10.59 -7.53 1.66
CA ASN A 108 -10.64 -6.09 1.89
C ASN A 108 -11.02 -5.42 0.56
N TYR A 109 -12.27 -4.99 0.48
CA TYR A 109 -12.80 -4.29 -0.69
C TYR A 109 -13.00 -2.83 -0.35
N THR A 110 -12.36 -1.97 -1.12
CA THR A 110 -12.68 -0.55 -1.11
C THR A 110 -13.51 -0.24 -2.34
N ILE A 111 -14.77 0.14 -2.14
CA ILE A 111 -15.66 0.54 -3.21
C ILE A 111 -15.73 2.06 -3.19
N GLU A 112 -15.19 2.69 -4.21
CA GLU A 112 -15.31 4.14 -4.40
C GLU A 112 -16.64 4.44 -5.08
N HIS A 113 -17.51 5.13 -4.39
CA HIS A 113 -18.76 5.65 -4.95
C HIS A 113 -18.56 7.11 -5.37
N LYS A 114 -18.69 7.39 -6.66
CA LYS A 114 -18.70 8.75 -7.21
C LYS A 114 -20.09 9.03 -7.73
N GLY A 115 -20.84 9.86 -7.02
CA GLY A 115 -22.13 10.35 -7.46
C GLY A 115 -22.00 11.82 -7.89
N GLU A 116 -22.36 12.14 -9.13
CA GLU A 116 -22.53 13.51 -9.58
C GLU A 116 -24.03 13.77 -9.70
N ASN A 117 -24.55 14.67 -8.88
CA ASN A 117 -25.92 15.17 -8.98
C ASN A 117 -25.88 16.57 -9.59
N SER A 118 -26.52 16.74 -10.73
CA SER A 118 -26.80 18.05 -11.29
C SER A 118 -28.31 18.24 -11.41
N ASP A 119 -28.89 19.01 -10.50
CA ASP A 119 -30.29 19.39 -10.56
C ASP A 119 -30.39 20.81 -11.11
N GLN A 120 -31.03 20.91 -12.28
CA GLN A 120 -31.36 22.20 -12.87
C GLN A 120 -32.86 22.37 -12.86
N ALA A 121 -33.37 23.21 -11.94
CA ALA A 121 -34.77 23.56 -11.90
C ALA A 121 -34.95 24.94 -12.50
N SER A 122 -35.74 25.05 -13.57
CA SER A 122 -36.19 26.32 -14.13
C SER A 122 -37.71 26.40 -14.01
N GLY A 123 -38.17 27.35 -13.27
CA GLY A 123 -39.60 27.65 -13.13
C GLY A 123 -39.90 29.02 -13.67
N THR A 124 -40.85 29.11 -14.63
CA THR A 124 -41.40 30.39 -15.08
C THR A 124 -42.85 30.45 -14.61
N THR A 125 -43.13 31.38 -13.72
CA THR A 125 -44.50 31.65 -13.29
C THR A 125 -44.92 32.97 -13.88
N GLY A 126 -45.91 32.94 -14.78
CA GLY A 126 -46.53 34.11 -15.33
C GLY A 126 -47.98 34.18 -14.86
N GLY A 127 -48.36 35.28 -14.28
CA GLY A 127 -49.71 35.54 -13.89
C GLY A 127 -50.21 36.85 -14.54
N GLU A 128 -51.25 36.76 -15.32
CA GLU A 128 -51.96 37.98 -15.77
C GLU A 128 -53.22 38.18 -14.92
N SER A 129 -53.30 39.31 -14.23
CA SER A 129 -54.50 39.67 -13.51
C SER A 129 -55.01 40.98 -14.09
N LYS A 130 -56.25 40.95 -14.59
CA LYS A 130 -56.96 42.11 -15.12
C LYS A 130 -58.09 42.46 -14.15
N SER A 131 -57.94 43.60 -13.52
CA SER A 131 -59.02 44.16 -12.67
C SER A 131 -59.69 45.33 -13.38
N VAL A 132 -60.94 45.19 -13.59
CA VAL A 132 -61.80 46.26 -14.22
C VAL A 132 -62.80 46.74 -13.21
N ASN A 133 -62.61 47.95 -12.71
CA ASN A 133 -63.54 48.61 -11.84
C ASN A 133 -64.33 49.65 -12.62
N LYS A 134 -65.65 49.45 -12.71
CA LYS A 134 -66.57 50.34 -13.38
C LYS A 134 -67.46 51.03 -12.28
N TYR A 135 -67.58 52.32 -12.36
CA TYR A 135 -68.38 53.10 -11.41
C TYR A 135 -69.36 53.97 -12.17
N SER A 136 -70.65 54.01 -11.66
CA SER A 136 -71.70 54.85 -12.19
C SER A 136 -72.41 55.51 -11.05
N GLU A 137 -72.50 56.83 -11.11
CA GLU A 137 -73.19 57.63 -10.10
C GLU A 137 -74.72 57.64 -10.24
N THR A 138 -75.24 57.32 -11.42
CA THR A 138 -76.70 57.30 -11.70
C THR A 138 -77.06 56.00 -12.45
N PRO A 139 -77.26 54.90 -11.75
CA PRO A 139 -77.63 53.62 -12.39
C PRO A 139 -79.14 53.67 -12.71
N GLN A 140 -79.46 53.95 -13.99
CA GLN A 140 -80.87 53.98 -14.42
C GLN A 140 -81.39 52.61 -14.88
N ASN A 141 -80.56 51.66 -15.18
CA ASN A 141 -80.93 50.33 -15.72
C ASN A 141 -80.29 49.13 -15.03
N GLY A 142 -80.02 49.24 -13.77
CA GLY A 142 -79.46 48.12 -13.01
C GLY A 142 -78.02 47.69 -13.47
N LEU A 143 -77.60 46.56 -13.00
CA LEU A 143 -76.24 46.07 -13.19
C LEU A 143 -75.83 45.88 -14.65
N SER A 144 -76.77 45.49 -15.52
CA SER A 144 -76.50 45.21 -16.97
C SER A 144 -76.07 46.46 -17.73
N GLY A 145 -76.56 47.65 -17.40
CA GLY A 145 -76.15 48.91 -18.05
C GLY A 145 -74.75 49.36 -17.64
N VAL A 146 -74.33 49.03 -16.44
CA VAL A 146 -72.95 49.27 -15.96
C VAL A 146 -71.96 48.28 -16.57
N GLU A 147 -72.35 47.04 -16.74
CA GLU A 147 -71.50 45.98 -17.37
C GLU A 147 -71.35 46.27 -18.86
N SER A 148 -72.38 46.69 -19.60
CA SER A 148 -72.30 47.06 -21.02
C SER A 148 -71.52 48.36 -21.28
N GLY A 149 -71.30 49.19 -20.29
CA GLY A 149 -70.58 50.44 -20.45
C GLY A 149 -71.44 51.66 -20.93
N GLU A 150 -72.78 51.53 -20.97
CA GLU A 150 -73.65 52.53 -21.53
C GLU A 150 -73.84 53.74 -20.63
N TYR A 151 -73.65 53.58 -19.28
CA TYR A 151 -73.75 54.61 -18.27
C TYR A 151 -72.55 54.63 -17.29
N LEU A 152 -71.33 54.74 -17.84
CA LEU A 152 -70.11 54.79 -17.04
C LEU A 152 -69.70 56.22 -16.73
N THR A 153 -69.58 56.56 -15.43
CA THR A 153 -68.99 57.81 -14.97
C THR A 153 -67.46 57.73 -14.91
N SER A 154 -66.98 56.62 -14.51
CA SER A 154 -65.55 56.34 -14.51
C SER A 154 -65.26 54.85 -14.64
N ALA A 155 -64.19 54.51 -15.32
CA ALA A 155 -63.68 53.16 -15.39
C ALA A 155 -62.19 53.16 -15.16
N SER A 156 -61.72 52.29 -14.28
CA SER A 156 -60.31 52.03 -14.04
C SER A 156 -60.02 50.62 -14.43
N ILE A 157 -59.10 50.47 -15.36
CA ILE A 157 -58.57 49.17 -15.82
C ILE A 157 -57.13 49.03 -15.32
N THR A 158 -56.88 48.10 -14.45
CA THR A 158 -55.54 47.79 -13.94
C THR A 158 -55.14 46.44 -14.54
N ASN A 159 -54.15 46.44 -15.38
CA ASN A 159 -53.51 45.22 -15.90
C ASN A 159 -52.24 45.01 -15.11
N ASN A 160 -52.17 43.93 -14.34
CA ASN A 160 -50.94 43.49 -13.67
C ASN A 160 -50.44 42.26 -14.43
N THR A 161 -49.25 42.39 -14.96
CA THR A 161 -48.53 41.26 -15.58
C THR A 161 -47.31 40.99 -14.69
N ASP A 162 -47.41 39.95 -13.87
CA ASP A 162 -46.30 39.48 -13.08
C ASP A 162 -45.63 38.35 -13.80
N SER A 163 -44.37 38.55 -14.19
CA SER A 163 -43.52 37.49 -14.73
C SER A 163 -42.33 37.33 -13.78
N SER A 164 -42.26 36.24 -13.07
CA SER A 164 -41.10 35.86 -12.29
C SER A 164 -40.45 34.62 -12.91
N SER A 165 -39.17 34.72 -13.29
CA SER A 165 -38.39 33.61 -13.69
C SER A 165 -37.36 33.28 -12.60
N SER A 166 -37.42 32.10 -12.02
CA SER A 166 -36.43 31.59 -11.08
C SER A 166 -35.67 30.46 -11.72
N SER A 167 -34.37 30.59 -11.80
CA SER A 167 -33.46 29.49 -12.16
C SER A 167 -32.59 29.16 -10.97
N SER A 168 -32.68 27.95 -10.47
CA SER A 168 -31.73 27.41 -9.50
C SER A 168 -30.97 26.28 -10.10
N SER A 169 -29.63 26.36 -10.07
CA SER A 169 -28.74 25.27 -10.41
C SER A 169 -28.03 24.80 -9.14
N SER A 170 -28.20 23.55 -8.80
CA SER A 170 -27.48 22.90 -7.70
C SER A 170 -26.62 21.78 -8.31
N SER A 171 -25.29 21.89 -8.13
CA SER A 171 -24.36 20.82 -8.48
C SER A 171 -23.70 20.33 -7.19
N GLY A 172 -23.90 19.07 -6.87
CA GLY A 172 -23.29 18.40 -5.73
C GLY A 172 -22.49 17.18 -6.18
N THR A 173 -21.22 17.08 -5.77
CA THR A 173 -20.41 15.88 -5.92
C THR A 173 -20.39 15.16 -4.58
N ASN A 174 -20.99 13.98 -4.52
CA ASN A 174 -20.90 13.12 -3.35
C ASN A 174 -19.85 12.03 -3.65
N LYS A 175 -18.79 12.01 -2.84
CA LYS A 175 -17.81 10.93 -2.82
C LYS A 175 -17.88 10.28 -1.46
N TRP A 176 -18.01 8.98 -1.44
CA TRP A 176 -17.92 8.19 -0.23
C TRP A 176 -17.28 6.85 -0.55
N ASP A 177 -16.42 6.41 0.36
CA ASP A 177 -15.70 5.16 0.24
C ASP A 177 -16.30 4.17 1.22
N GLU A 178 -16.71 3.03 0.71
CA GLU A 178 -17.17 1.91 1.52
C GLU A 178 -16.03 0.89 1.62
N VAL A 179 -15.52 0.69 2.85
CA VAL A 179 -14.52 -0.33 3.13
C VAL A 179 -15.22 -1.53 3.74
N LEU A 180 -15.35 -2.59 2.94
CA LEU A 180 -15.81 -3.89 3.40
C LEU A 180 -14.60 -4.78 3.70
N SER A 181 -14.39 -5.08 4.97
CA SER A 181 -13.41 -6.05 5.40
C SER A 181 -14.07 -7.13 6.24
N GLY A 182 -13.71 -8.37 6.02
CA GLY A 182 -14.32 -9.46 6.77
C GLY A 182 -13.75 -10.82 6.45
N LYS A 183 -14.40 -11.85 7.00
CA LYS A 183 -14.04 -13.24 6.82
C LYS A 183 -15.12 -13.98 6.03
N ARG A 184 -14.73 -14.60 4.94
CA ARG A 184 -15.60 -15.40 4.07
C ARG A 184 -15.58 -16.89 4.42
N SER A 185 -14.52 -17.34 5.07
CA SER A 185 -14.27 -18.74 5.42
C SER A 185 -14.92 -19.11 6.75
N GLY A 186 -15.49 -20.32 6.81
CA GLY A 186 -16.04 -20.90 8.03
C GLY A 186 -15.00 -21.42 9.03
N THR A 187 -13.71 -21.31 8.72
CA THR A 187 -12.61 -21.75 9.59
C THR A 187 -12.51 -20.93 10.87
N SER A 188 -12.13 -21.57 11.95
CA SER A 188 -11.92 -20.91 13.23
C SER A 188 -10.72 -19.96 13.19
N TYR A 189 -10.77 -18.84 13.94
CA TYR A 189 -9.62 -17.93 14.06
C TYR A 189 -8.35 -18.62 14.57
N SER A 190 -8.49 -19.63 15.43
CA SER A 190 -7.37 -20.40 15.94
C SER A 190 -6.70 -21.26 14.87
N GLU A 191 -7.46 -21.83 13.96
CA GLU A 191 -6.94 -22.62 12.83
C GLU A 191 -6.20 -21.73 11.84
N LEU A 192 -6.78 -20.57 11.46
CA LEU A 192 -6.12 -19.60 10.59
C LEU A 192 -4.82 -19.09 11.19
N LEU A 193 -4.81 -18.82 12.49
CA LEU A 193 -3.59 -18.40 13.19
C LEU A 193 -2.53 -19.51 13.21
N GLN A 194 -2.93 -20.77 13.35
CA GLN A 194 -2.03 -21.92 13.31
C GLN A 194 -1.45 -22.12 11.91
N GLU A 195 -2.28 -22.02 10.86
CA GLU A 195 -1.82 -22.07 9.48
C GLU A 195 -0.85 -20.93 9.17
N PHE A 196 -1.20 -19.71 9.56
CA PHE A 196 -0.31 -18.55 9.39
C PHE A 196 1.04 -18.74 10.09
N ARG A 197 1.06 -19.25 11.31
CA ARG A 197 2.33 -19.54 12.03
C ARG A 197 3.17 -20.60 11.35
N ARG A 198 2.57 -21.56 10.63
CA ARG A 198 3.30 -22.57 9.84
C ARG A 198 4.00 -21.97 8.61
N THR A 199 3.58 -20.80 8.16
CA THR A 199 4.19 -20.10 7.02
C THR A 199 5.40 -19.25 7.44
N PHE A 200 5.72 -19.15 8.74
CA PHE A 200 6.91 -18.42 9.18
C PHE A 200 8.17 -19.18 8.79
N ILE A 201 8.91 -18.58 7.89
CA ILE A 201 10.17 -19.09 7.37
C ILE A 201 11.28 -18.21 7.93
N ASN A 202 12.37 -18.83 8.40
CA ASN A 202 13.59 -18.09 8.73
C ASN A 202 14.47 -18.03 7.49
N ILE A 203 14.28 -16.99 6.69
CA ILE A 203 14.97 -16.82 5.41
C ILE A 203 16.49 -16.78 5.59
N ASP A 204 16.99 -16.17 6.65
CA ASP A 204 18.42 -16.12 6.93
C ASP A 204 19.03 -17.51 7.16
N LEU A 205 18.33 -18.38 7.89
CA LEU A 205 18.78 -19.76 8.09
C LEU A 205 18.74 -20.56 6.80
N ASP A 206 17.73 -20.38 5.98
CA ASP A 206 17.62 -21.06 4.69
C ASP A 206 18.76 -20.63 3.74
N ILE A 207 19.15 -19.35 3.76
CA ILE A 207 20.32 -18.86 3.02
C ILE A 207 21.59 -19.54 3.54
N ILE A 208 21.78 -19.55 4.86
CA ILE A 208 22.92 -20.18 5.50
C ILE A 208 23.00 -21.66 5.11
N ASP A 209 21.90 -22.40 5.22
CA ASP A 209 21.85 -23.82 4.86
C ASP A 209 22.14 -24.06 3.37
N SER A 210 21.71 -23.16 2.49
CA SER A 210 22.00 -23.21 1.04
C SER A 210 23.48 -23.04 0.70
N LEU A 211 24.26 -22.49 1.64
CA LEU A 211 25.70 -22.33 1.50
C LEU A 211 26.52 -23.49 2.08
N SER A 212 25.87 -24.45 2.74
CA SER A 212 26.53 -25.57 3.43
C SER A 212 27.49 -26.37 2.56
N ASP A 213 27.19 -26.51 1.27
CA ASP A 213 28.03 -27.23 0.28
C ASP A 213 29.41 -26.60 0.05
N LEU A 214 29.59 -25.34 0.46
CA LEU A 214 30.85 -24.62 0.34
C LEU A 214 31.84 -24.93 1.51
N PHE A 215 31.38 -25.67 2.49
CA PHE A 215 32.13 -26.01 3.69
C PHE A 215 32.15 -27.50 3.94
N PHE A 216 33.16 -27.96 4.62
CA PHE A 216 33.18 -29.35 5.08
C PHE A 216 32.17 -29.54 6.22
N ASN A 217 31.38 -30.59 6.10
CA ASN A 217 30.45 -31.00 7.14
C ASN A 217 31.25 -31.54 8.35
N LEU A 218 30.91 -31.03 9.54
CA LEU A 218 31.34 -31.69 10.77
C LEU A 218 30.62 -33.05 10.81
N TRP A 219 31.38 -34.12 10.93
CA TRP A 219 30.81 -35.42 11.23
C TRP A 219 30.09 -35.33 12.58
N SER A 220 28.78 -35.44 12.58
CA SER A 220 27.97 -35.55 13.79
C SER A 220 27.69 -37.03 14.08
#